data_e65499bf636f1bf814bfb42e667d2e62
#
_entry.id   e65499bf636f1bf814bfb42e667d2e62
#
_cell.length_a   1.000
_cell.length_b   1.000
_cell.length_c   1.000
_cell.angle_alpha   90.00
_cell.angle_beta   90.00
_cell.angle_gamma   90.00
#
_symmetry.space_group_name_H-M   'P 1'
#
loop_
_entity.id
_entity.type
_entity.pdbx_description
1 polymer ?
#
loop_
_entity_poly.entity_id
_entity_poly.type
_entity_poly.pdbx_seq_one_letter_code
_entity_poly.pdbx_strand_id
1 'polypeptide(L)'
;MRISDKKKEKIFEQILAILYSNNFKPLFTYEIAQEIARDEEFVKKLLLELFKKKFVFKIDKNPKGIPYVRRARWKLTDTIYQTYKKHQNI
;
A
#
# COMPACT_ATOMS: atom_id res chain seq x y z
N MET A 1 1.88 -6.23 20.77
CA MET A 1 0.48 -6.67 20.82
C MET A 1 0.13 -7.42 19.54
N ARG A 2 -0.46 -8.60 19.68
CA ARG A 2 -0.86 -9.39 18.52
C ARG A 2 -2.21 -8.92 17.99
N ILE A 3 -2.25 -8.66 16.69
CA ILE A 3 -3.49 -8.33 16.01
C ILE A 3 -4.06 -9.60 15.41
N SER A 4 -5.36 -9.84 15.57
CA SER A 4 -6.01 -11.02 15.01
C SER A 4 -5.92 -10.99 13.48
N ASP A 5 -5.93 -12.15 12.85
CA ASP A 5 -5.85 -12.26 11.39
C ASP A 5 -7.00 -11.52 10.71
N LYS A 6 -8.19 -11.55 11.31
CA LYS A 6 -9.35 -10.82 10.78
C LYS A 6 -9.12 -9.31 10.76
N LYS A 7 -8.58 -8.76 11.84
CA LYS A 7 -8.28 -7.33 11.89
C LYS A 7 -7.19 -6.97 10.91
N LYS A 8 -6.19 -7.83 10.78
CA LYS A 8 -5.09 -7.62 9.85
C LYS A 8 -5.60 -7.61 8.42
N GLU A 9 -6.49 -8.53 8.05
CA GLU A 9 -7.08 -8.56 6.72
C GLU A 9 -7.86 -7.30 6.41
N LYS A 10 -8.63 -6.79 7.38
CA LYS A 10 -9.37 -5.54 7.21
C LYS A 10 -8.44 -4.38 6.96
N ILE A 11 -7.32 -4.33 7.66
CA ILE A 11 -6.34 -3.27 7.47
C ILE A 11 -5.68 -3.39 6.11
N PHE A 12 -5.35 -4.60 5.68
CA PHE A 12 -4.84 -4.84 4.32
C PHE A 12 -5.83 -4.31 3.28
N GLU A 13 -7.11 -4.60 3.45
CA GLU A 13 -8.16 -4.13 2.52
C GLU A 13 -8.21 -2.61 2.50
N GLN A 14 -8.10 -1.96 3.66
CA GLN A 14 -8.06 -0.50 3.73
C GLN A 14 -6.88 0.07 2.97
N ILE A 15 -5.69 -0.53 3.15
CA ILE A 15 -4.48 -0.09 2.45
C ILE A 15 -4.65 -0.24 0.94
N LEU A 16 -5.12 -1.40 0.51
CA LEU A 16 -5.30 -1.67 -0.92
C LEU A 16 -6.35 -0.74 -1.54
N ALA A 17 -7.44 -0.46 -0.81
CA ALA A 17 -8.47 0.45 -1.28
C ALA A 17 -7.94 1.87 -1.47
N ILE A 18 -7.13 2.35 -0.53
CA ILE A 18 -6.53 3.68 -0.62
C ILE A 18 -5.58 3.74 -1.81
N LEU A 19 -4.75 2.72 -1.99
CA LEU A 19 -3.82 2.68 -3.12
C LEU A 19 -4.57 2.59 -4.45
N TYR A 20 -5.69 1.87 -4.48
CA TYR A 20 -6.53 1.81 -5.67
C TYR A 20 -7.12 3.18 -6.01
N SER A 21 -7.65 3.86 -5.01
CA SER A 21 -8.24 5.20 -5.21
C SER A 21 -7.23 6.23 -5.67
N ASN A 22 -5.94 6.03 -5.34
CA ASN A 22 -4.87 6.95 -5.69
C ASN A 22 -3.88 6.32 -6.68
N ASN A 23 -4.38 5.46 -7.56
CA ASN A 23 -3.50 4.69 -8.46
C ASN A 23 -2.63 5.56 -9.36
N PHE A 24 -3.03 6.80 -9.63
CA PHE A 24 -2.24 7.72 -10.46
C PHE A 24 -1.02 8.26 -9.74
N LYS A 25 -1.03 8.22 -8.43
CA LYS A 25 0.02 8.82 -7.62
C LYS A 25 0.44 7.86 -6.52
N PRO A 26 1.65 7.29 -6.61
CA PRO A 26 2.16 6.45 -5.51
C PRO A 26 2.16 7.23 -4.19
N LEU A 27 1.82 6.57 -3.11
CA LEU A 27 1.69 7.19 -1.80
C LEU A 27 2.83 6.80 -0.87
N PHE A 28 3.28 7.75 -0.06
CA PHE A 28 4.23 7.49 1.00
C PHE A 28 3.56 6.71 2.13
N THR A 29 4.35 5.98 2.91
CA THR A 29 3.84 5.23 4.05
C THR A 29 3.04 6.11 5.00
N TYR A 30 3.54 7.32 5.30
CA TYR A 30 2.85 8.20 6.24
C TYR A 30 1.50 8.67 5.72
N GLU A 31 1.38 8.86 4.40
CA GLU A 31 0.11 9.26 3.80
C GLU A 31 -0.95 8.17 4.00
N ILE A 32 -0.55 6.92 3.76
CA ILE A 32 -1.44 5.77 3.95
C ILE A 32 -1.81 5.66 5.43
N ALA A 33 -0.83 5.77 6.31
CA ALA A 33 -1.06 5.66 7.76
C ALA A 33 -2.04 6.72 8.26
N GLN A 34 -1.93 7.94 7.76
CA GLN A 34 -2.86 9.02 8.13
C GLN A 34 -4.28 8.70 7.68
N GLU A 35 -4.43 8.18 6.46
CA GLU A 35 -5.75 7.88 5.91
C GLU A 35 -6.49 6.80 6.70
N ILE A 36 -5.76 5.79 7.17
CA ILE A 36 -6.39 4.71 7.93
C ILE A 36 -6.27 4.89 9.45
N ALA A 37 -5.72 6.03 9.88
CA ALA A 37 -5.54 6.37 11.31
C ALA A 37 -4.79 5.28 12.07
N ARG A 38 -3.67 4.84 11.53
CA ARG A 38 -2.80 3.83 12.14
C ARG A 38 -1.37 4.33 12.23
N ASP A 39 -0.60 3.68 13.10
CA ASP A 39 0.82 3.98 13.28
C ASP A 39 1.61 3.71 12.00
N GLU A 40 2.52 4.62 11.65
CA GLU A 40 3.30 4.51 10.42
C GLU A 40 4.19 3.26 10.41
N GLU A 41 4.84 2.94 11.52
CA GLU A 41 5.69 1.75 11.60
C GLU A 41 4.90 0.47 11.42
N PHE A 42 3.71 0.42 11.97
CA PHE A 42 2.81 -0.71 11.80
C PHE A 42 2.38 -0.85 10.34
N VAL A 43 1.98 0.25 9.72
CA VAL A 43 1.57 0.26 8.31
C VAL A 43 2.73 -0.15 7.41
N LYS A 44 3.94 0.29 7.71
CA LYS A 44 5.13 -0.10 6.96
C LYS A 44 5.33 -1.61 6.98
N LYS A 45 5.16 -2.24 8.14
CA LYS A 45 5.27 -3.70 8.25
C LYS A 45 4.25 -4.40 7.37
N LEU A 46 3.01 -3.91 7.35
CA LEU A 46 1.96 -4.49 6.52
C LEU A 46 2.24 -4.30 5.04
N LEU A 47 2.75 -3.13 4.66
CA LEU A 47 3.12 -2.87 3.28
C LEU A 47 4.24 -3.79 2.81
N LEU A 48 5.20 -4.08 3.68
CA LEU A 48 6.27 -5.02 3.34
C LEU A 48 5.73 -6.44 3.14
N GLU A 49 4.73 -6.84 3.92
CA GLU A 49 4.07 -8.12 3.71
C GLU A 49 3.33 -8.16 2.36
N LEU A 50 2.61 -7.08 2.03
CA LEU A 50 1.92 -6.98 0.75
C LEU A 50 2.90 -6.96 -0.42
N PHE A 51 4.06 -6.35 -0.21
CA PHE A 51 5.12 -6.34 -1.21
C PHE A 51 5.65 -7.75 -1.47
N LYS A 52 5.86 -8.54 -0.42
CA LYS A 52 6.29 -9.93 -0.55
C LYS A 52 5.26 -10.77 -1.29
N LYS A 53 3.98 -10.47 -1.11
CA LYS A 53 2.89 -11.16 -1.80
C LYS A 53 2.67 -10.65 -3.23
N LYS A 54 3.45 -9.67 -3.64
CA LYS A 54 3.36 -9.04 -4.96
C LYS A 54 2.02 -8.32 -5.20
N PHE A 55 1.46 -7.78 -4.13
CA PHE A 55 0.25 -6.98 -4.20
C PHE A 55 0.56 -5.51 -4.44
N VAL A 56 1.71 -5.03 -3.95
CA VAL A 56 2.13 -3.64 -4.10
C VAL A 56 3.56 -3.56 -4.59
N PHE A 57 3.89 -2.45 -5.25
CA PHE A 57 5.25 -2.09 -5.61
C PHE A 57 5.80 -1.13 -4.56
N LYS A 58 7.09 -1.27 -4.31
CA LYS A 58 7.82 -0.31 -3.50
C LYS A 58 8.64 0.57 -4.45
N ILE A 59 8.39 1.86 -4.43
CA ILE A 59 9.11 2.81 -5.26
C ILE A 59 10.03 3.62 -4.35
N ASP A 60 11.32 3.30 -4.38
CA ASP A 60 12.32 3.95 -3.54
C ASP A 60 13.29 4.84 -4.33
N LYS A 61 12.99 5.09 -5.61
CA LYS A 61 13.80 5.96 -6.47
C LYS A 61 12.89 6.91 -7.22
N ASN A 62 13.40 8.13 -7.50
CA ASN A 62 12.65 9.05 -8.32
C ASN A 62 12.78 8.67 -9.80
N PRO A 63 12.06 9.35 -10.72
CA PRO A 63 12.12 9.02 -12.15
C PRO A 63 13.50 9.11 -12.77
N LYS A 64 14.43 9.83 -12.13
CA LYS A 64 15.81 9.94 -12.61
C LYS A 64 16.72 8.84 -12.08
N GLY A 65 16.16 7.91 -11.31
CA GLY A 65 16.93 6.81 -10.74
C GLY A 65 17.67 7.14 -9.45
N ILE A 66 17.44 8.33 -8.90
CA ILE A 66 18.06 8.74 -7.64
C ILE A 66 17.25 8.19 -6.47
N PRO A 67 17.85 7.46 -5.53
CA PRO A 67 17.10 6.90 -4.40
C PRO A 67 16.46 7.99 -3.54
N TYR A 68 15.25 7.74 -3.06
CA TYR A 68 14.63 8.59 -2.05
C TYR A 68 15.43 8.43 -0.75
N VAL A 69 15.81 9.53 -0.13
CA VAL A 69 16.69 9.53 1.03
C VAL A 69 16.03 8.92 2.26
N ARG A 70 14.73 9.12 2.42
CA ARG A 70 14.05 8.77 3.66
C ARG A 70 12.81 7.90 3.53
N ARG A 71 12.16 7.86 2.37
CA ARG A 71 10.83 7.27 2.27
C ARG A 71 10.60 6.57 0.95
N ALA A 72 9.92 5.45 1.03
CA ALA A 72 9.44 4.74 -0.14
C ALA A 72 8.00 5.13 -0.41
N ARG A 73 7.63 5.11 -1.66
CA ARG A 73 6.23 5.24 -2.09
C ARG A 73 5.72 3.86 -2.47
N TRP A 74 4.42 3.72 -2.45
CA TRP A 74 3.77 2.44 -2.70
C TRP A 74 2.68 2.59 -3.74
N LYS A 75 2.50 1.55 -4.54
CA LYS A 75 1.48 1.52 -5.59
C LYS A 75 1.03 0.07 -5.77
N LEU A 76 -0.23 -0.14 -6.20
CA LEU A 76 -0.71 -1.48 -6.51
C LEU A 76 0.02 -2.05 -7.72
N THR A 77 0.22 -3.38 -7.73
CA THR A 77 0.67 -4.07 -8.94
C THR A 77 -0.49 -4.10 -9.93
N ASP A 78 -0.17 -4.26 -11.21
CA ASP A 78 -1.20 -4.29 -12.25
C ASP A 78 -2.22 -5.39 -12.03
N THR A 79 -1.78 -6.56 -11.60
CA THR A 79 -2.67 -7.69 -11.33
C THR A 79 -3.71 -7.32 -10.27
N ILE A 80 -3.27 -6.72 -9.18
CA ILE A 80 -4.17 -6.33 -8.09
C ILE A 80 -5.05 -5.17 -8.51
N TYR A 81 -4.51 -4.20 -9.25
CA TYR A 81 -5.30 -3.09 -9.75
C TYR A 81 -6.46 -3.60 -10.62
N GLN A 82 -6.19 -4.51 -11.55
CA GLN A 82 -7.22 -5.06 -12.42
C GLN A 82 -8.26 -5.87 -11.64
N THR A 83 -7.83 -6.59 -10.62
CA THR A 83 -8.74 -7.35 -9.77
C THR A 83 -9.71 -6.40 -9.06
N TYR A 84 -9.21 -5.31 -8.48
CA TYR A 84 -10.05 -4.30 -7.84
C TYR A 84 -11.01 -3.66 -8.83
N LYS A 85 -10.51 -3.32 -10.01
CA LYS A 85 -11.32 -2.70 -11.05
C LYS A 85 -12.50 -3.59 -11.45
N LYS A 86 -12.26 -4.88 -11.59
CA LYS A 86 -13.33 -5.83 -11.91
C LYS A 86 -14.40 -5.88 -10.84
N HIS A 87 -13.99 -5.86 -9.57
CA HIS A 87 -14.94 -5.89 -8.46
C HIS A 87 -15.73 -4.58 -8.33
N GLN A 88 -15.16 -3.46 -8.77
CA GLN A 88 -15.81 -2.17 -8.70
C GLN A 88 -16.83 -1.95 -9.82
N ASN A 89 -16.70 -2.67 -10.93
CA ASN A 89 -17.53 -2.51 -12.11
C ASN A 89 -18.68 -3.51 -12.15
N ILE A 90 -19.32 -3.72 -11.05
CA ILE A 90 -20.51 -4.59 -10.98
C ILE A 90 -21.75 -3.81 -11.30
#